data_d6072a8bcba24233053c0d3078b06665
#
_entry.id   d6072a8bcba24233053c0d3078b06665
#
_cell.length_a   1.000
_cell.length_b   1.000
_cell.length_c   1.000
_cell.angle_alpha   90.00
_cell.angle_beta   90.00
_cell.angle_gamma   90.00
#
_symmetry.space_group_name_H-M   'P 1'
#
loop_
_entity.id
_entity.type
_entity.pdbx_description
1 polymer ?
#
loop_
_entity_poly.entity_id
_entity_poly.type
_entity_poly.pdbx_seq_one_letter_code
_entity_poly.pdbx_strand_id
1 'polypeptide(L)'
;MEEYSPDRASNLVEEKSKFKVLLVDDRDENLFALETILKDENYQLVKAHSGKEALAFLLKDLDFHLIIMDVLMPGMNGFETAALIYSRDKLKNIPIIFLTAMDIEGNIYKGYQAGAIDYISKPVIPELLKVKVRAFVELSEKNRELVRQEKRLRAANKKLEWEISERKSSEIKVKALNDDLAKKLEQLQSLDSFNYSISHDLMSPLNSITGLTGLLQTMYPEKFDKEVLEIVNHIMGSVDRMSKLIKDLLTFSRQANAEISKTDVSMNVMVKEVMEEISLTMPVADAQIVIHNLPSAYCDVNMLKQVWTNLISNAIKYSQKKPEPKVEIGAVEDSGELVYFVKDNGAGFNMAHYNKLFSIFQRLHSESEFNGTGIGLAVVKRIIERHDGKIWAESEIGKGSDFYFTLKPKEVLVPG
;
A
#
# COMPACT_ATOMS: atom_id res chain seq x y z
N MET A 1 -4.91 -14.86 -23.90
CA MET A 1 -6.01 -14.55 -24.83
C MET A 1 -7.01 -15.68 -24.74
N GLU A 2 -7.90 -15.59 -23.79
CA GLU A 2 -9.10 -16.46 -23.72
C GLU A 2 -10.28 -15.57 -24.03
N GLU A 3 -10.96 -15.90 -25.11
CA GLU A 3 -12.14 -15.23 -25.63
C GLU A 3 -13.28 -15.30 -24.63
N TYR A 4 -13.66 -14.13 -24.12
CA TYR A 4 -14.89 -13.94 -23.34
C TYR A 4 -16.08 -14.02 -24.31
N SER A 5 -16.75 -15.18 -24.35
CA SER A 5 -17.96 -15.40 -25.13
C SER A 5 -19.19 -14.89 -24.34
N PRO A 6 -19.93 -13.87 -24.86
CA PRO A 6 -21.09 -13.30 -24.15
C PRO A 6 -22.42 -13.96 -24.57
N ASP A 7 -22.52 -15.30 -24.60
CA ASP A 7 -23.74 -15.96 -25.13
C ASP A 7 -24.23 -17.10 -24.24
N ARG A 8 -24.50 -16.79 -22.95
CA ARG A 8 -25.24 -17.70 -22.06
C ARG A 8 -26.19 -16.97 -21.07
N ALA A 9 -26.69 -15.81 -21.44
CA ALA A 9 -27.63 -15.06 -20.58
C ALA A 9 -28.97 -14.74 -21.27
N SER A 10 -29.47 -15.60 -22.11
CA SER A 10 -30.79 -15.41 -22.72
C SER A 10 -31.50 -16.75 -22.91
N ASN A 11 -32.04 -17.30 -21.83
CA ASN A 11 -33.20 -18.20 -21.84
C ASN A 11 -33.58 -18.63 -20.41
N LEU A 12 -33.69 -17.66 -19.49
CA LEU A 12 -34.59 -17.78 -18.36
C LEU A 12 -35.89 -17.10 -18.81
N VAL A 13 -36.75 -17.85 -19.46
CA VAL A 13 -38.19 -17.50 -19.54
C VAL A 13 -38.63 -17.39 -18.08
N GLU A 14 -38.79 -16.14 -17.59
CA GLU A 14 -39.49 -15.88 -16.34
C GLU A 14 -40.87 -16.53 -16.51
N GLU A 15 -41.08 -17.71 -15.90
CA GLU A 15 -42.42 -18.19 -15.58
C GLU A 15 -43.04 -17.07 -14.75
N LYS A 16 -43.90 -16.25 -15.41
CA LYS A 16 -44.69 -15.23 -14.74
C LYS A 16 -45.38 -15.93 -13.58
N SER A 17 -44.90 -15.74 -12.36
CA SER A 17 -45.53 -16.28 -11.17
C SER A 17 -46.95 -15.83 -11.16
N LYS A 18 -47.91 -16.81 -11.20
CA LYS A 18 -49.32 -16.52 -11.18
C LYS A 18 -49.66 -15.82 -9.86
N PHE A 19 -50.37 -14.71 -9.93
CA PHE A 19 -50.82 -14.01 -8.74
C PHE A 19 -51.81 -14.88 -7.93
N LYS A 20 -51.51 -15.12 -6.66
CA LYS A 20 -52.36 -15.95 -5.79
C LYS A 20 -53.58 -15.18 -5.26
N VAL A 21 -54.75 -15.68 -5.52
CA VAL A 21 -56.00 -15.11 -5.04
C VAL A 21 -56.74 -16.18 -4.20
N LEU A 22 -57.08 -15.84 -2.96
CA LEU A 22 -57.85 -16.71 -2.07
C LEU A 22 -59.34 -16.40 -2.24
N LEU A 23 -60.16 -17.42 -2.59
CA LEU A 23 -61.60 -17.38 -2.70
C LEU A 23 -62.18 -18.04 -1.46
N VAL A 24 -63.04 -17.33 -0.73
CA VAL A 24 -63.63 -17.82 0.54
C VAL A 24 -65.16 -17.69 0.47
N ASP A 25 -65.85 -18.82 0.45
CA ASP A 25 -67.32 -18.93 0.45
C ASP A 25 -67.71 -20.32 0.95
N ASP A 26 -68.76 -20.45 1.73
CA ASP A 26 -69.21 -21.73 2.30
C ASP A 26 -69.93 -22.64 1.30
N ARG A 27 -70.26 -22.11 0.13
CA ARG A 27 -71.00 -22.82 -0.93
C ARG A 27 -70.10 -23.12 -2.12
N ASP A 28 -70.00 -24.38 -2.48
CA ASP A 28 -69.22 -24.83 -3.62
C ASP A 28 -69.64 -24.20 -4.95
N GLU A 29 -70.95 -23.96 -5.14
CA GLU A 29 -71.48 -23.33 -6.34
C GLU A 29 -70.92 -21.89 -6.51
N ASN A 30 -70.78 -21.14 -5.42
CA ASN A 30 -70.23 -19.77 -5.44
C ASN A 30 -68.74 -19.82 -5.75
N LEU A 31 -67.99 -20.70 -5.11
CA LEU A 31 -66.54 -20.86 -5.41
C LEU A 31 -66.31 -21.27 -6.84
N PHE A 32 -67.11 -22.16 -7.39
CA PHE A 32 -67.07 -22.59 -8.78
C PHE A 32 -67.41 -21.43 -9.74
N ALA A 33 -68.40 -20.63 -9.43
CA ALA A 33 -68.76 -19.43 -10.23
C ALA A 33 -67.63 -18.43 -10.25
N LEU A 34 -67.00 -18.08 -9.10
CA LEU A 34 -65.88 -17.19 -9.01
C LEU A 34 -64.66 -17.73 -9.77
N GLU A 35 -64.34 -19.00 -9.62
CA GLU A 35 -63.26 -19.65 -10.37
C GLU A 35 -63.53 -19.55 -11.89
N THR A 36 -64.75 -19.84 -12.33
CA THR A 36 -65.09 -19.77 -13.75
C THR A 36 -64.92 -18.33 -14.32
N ILE A 37 -65.32 -17.30 -13.56
CA ILE A 37 -65.13 -15.91 -13.97
C ILE A 37 -63.68 -15.52 -14.07
N LEU A 38 -62.82 -16.00 -13.16
CA LEU A 38 -61.42 -15.61 -13.03
C LEU A 38 -60.43 -16.58 -13.73
N LYS A 39 -60.89 -17.69 -14.29
CA LYS A 39 -60.08 -18.76 -14.86
C LYS A 39 -59.14 -18.30 -16.01
N ASP A 40 -59.59 -17.36 -16.84
CA ASP A 40 -58.87 -16.89 -18.02
C ASP A 40 -57.83 -15.84 -17.69
N GLU A 41 -57.76 -15.41 -16.43
CA GLU A 41 -56.79 -14.45 -15.94
C GLU A 41 -55.54 -15.17 -15.38
N ASN A 42 -54.41 -14.51 -15.29
CA ASN A 42 -53.14 -15.09 -14.83
C ASN A 42 -53.11 -15.24 -13.28
N TYR A 43 -54.15 -15.93 -12.71
CA TYR A 43 -54.24 -16.13 -11.27
C TYR A 43 -54.10 -17.59 -10.88
N GLN A 44 -53.50 -17.82 -9.70
CA GLN A 44 -53.53 -19.07 -8.99
C GLN A 44 -54.66 -18.95 -7.96
N LEU A 45 -55.80 -19.58 -8.21
CA LEU A 45 -56.96 -19.53 -7.36
C LEU A 45 -56.85 -20.63 -6.28
N VAL A 46 -57.00 -20.21 -5.01
CA VAL A 46 -57.08 -21.13 -3.86
C VAL A 46 -58.46 -20.99 -3.25
N LYS A 47 -59.11 -22.09 -2.96
CA LYS A 47 -60.48 -22.13 -2.42
C LYS A 47 -60.47 -22.46 -0.94
N ALA A 48 -61.26 -21.75 -0.14
CA ALA A 48 -61.53 -22.06 1.27
C ALA A 48 -63.03 -22.02 1.53
N HIS A 49 -63.53 -23.01 2.22
CA HIS A 49 -64.96 -23.18 2.49
C HIS A 49 -65.37 -22.56 3.84
N SER A 50 -64.50 -21.86 4.50
CA SER A 50 -64.79 -21.20 5.76
C SER A 50 -63.71 -20.17 6.11
N GLY A 51 -64.06 -19.21 6.99
CA GLY A 51 -63.05 -18.29 7.55
C GLY A 51 -61.90 -18.98 8.27
N LYS A 52 -62.14 -20.09 8.96
CA LYS A 52 -61.10 -20.93 9.63
C LYS A 52 -60.14 -21.54 8.63
N GLU A 53 -60.63 -22.08 7.53
CA GLU A 53 -59.82 -22.66 6.47
C GLU A 53 -59.00 -21.56 5.75
N ALA A 54 -59.59 -20.40 5.47
CA ALA A 54 -58.90 -19.26 4.93
C ALA A 54 -57.71 -18.84 5.82
N LEU A 55 -57.90 -18.72 7.12
CA LEU A 55 -56.86 -18.43 8.07
C LEU A 55 -55.75 -19.50 8.09
N ALA A 56 -56.11 -20.77 7.95
CA ALA A 56 -55.15 -21.90 7.90
C ALA A 56 -54.24 -21.79 6.64
N PHE A 57 -54.82 -21.46 5.48
CA PHE A 57 -54.03 -21.19 4.25
C PHE A 57 -53.10 -20.02 4.40
N LEU A 58 -53.58 -18.90 4.91
CA LEU A 58 -52.79 -17.65 5.10
C LEU A 58 -51.68 -17.83 6.13
N LEU A 59 -51.80 -18.77 7.06
CA LEU A 59 -50.71 -19.07 8.00
C LEU A 59 -49.61 -19.95 7.41
N LYS A 60 -49.96 -20.81 6.45
CA LYS A 60 -49.02 -21.70 5.74
C LYS A 60 -48.27 -20.96 4.62
N ASP A 61 -49.00 -20.07 3.94
CA ASP A 61 -48.50 -19.33 2.80
C ASP A 61 -48.91 -17.85 2.93
N LEU A 62 -47.92 -16.98 2.94
CA LEU A 62 -48.11 -15.52 3.05
C LEU A 62 -48.15 -14.82 1.70
N ASP A 63 -48.04 -15.58 0.60
CA ASP A 63 -47.86 -15.01 -0.75
C ASP A 63 -49.20 -14.80 -1.50
N PHE A 64 -50.25 -14.47 -0.80
CA PHE A 64 -51.52 -14.10 -1.40
C PHE A 64 -51.54 -12.60 -1.78
N HIS A 65 -52.04 -12.28 -2.98
CA HIS A 65 -52.14 -10.94 -3.52
C HIS A 65 -53.51 -10.27 -3.28
N LEU A 66 -54.55 -11.12 -3.11
CA LEU A 66 -55.94 -10.67 -2.89
C LEU A 66 -56.74 -11.79 -2.22
N ILE A 67 -57.69 -11.40 -1.40
CA ILE A 67 -58.70 -12.30 -0.81
C ILE A 67 -60.07 -11.81 -1.29
N ILE A 68 -60.86 -12.74 -1.83
CA ILE A 68 -62.27 -12.49 -2.14
C ILE A 68 -63.08 -13.36 -1.15
N MET A 69 -63.91 -12.72 -0.34
CA MET A 69 -64.51 -13.35 0.83
C MET A 69 -66.00 -13.08 0.91
N ASP A 70 -66.78 -14.11 1.04
CA ASP A 70 -68.21 -13.95 1.37
C ASP A 70 -68.37 -13.42 2.81
N VAL A 71 -69.34 -12.53 2.99
CA VAL A 71 -69.66 -11.98 4.30
C VAL A 71 -70.47 -12.96 5.15
N LEU A 72 -71.40 -13.65 4.53
CA LEU A 72 -72.35 -14.54 5.24
C LEU A 72 -71.91 -15.98 5.19
N MET A 73 -71.11 -16.38 6.13
CA MET A 73 -70.65 -17.77 6.29
C MET A 73 -71.05 -18.35 7.65
N PRO A 74 -71.36 -19.65 7.76
CA PRO A 74 -71.62 -20.30 9.04
C PRO A 74 -70.44 -20.31 9.99
N GLY A 75 -70.69 -20.06 11.25
CA GLY A 75 -69.70 -20.08 12.32
C GLY A 75 -68.90 -18.76 12.41
N MET A 76 -67.84 -18.61 11.61
CA MET A 76 -67.07 -17.36 11.53
C MET A 76 -67.40 -16.64 10.25
N ASN A 77 -68.01 -15.46 10.36
CA ASN A 77 -68.40 -14.66 9.22
C ASN A 77 -67.19 -13.94 8.55
N GLY A 78 -67.42 -13.35 7.35
CA GLY A 78 -66.32 -12.70 6.60
C GLY A 78 -65.68 -11.53 7.34
N PHE A 79 -66.48 -10.73 8.07
CA PHE A 79 -65.93 -9.57 8.83
C PHE A 79 -65.08 -10.04 10.02
N GLU A 80 -65.49 -11.07 10.75
CA GLU A 80 -64.70 -11.64 11.84
C GLU A 80 -63.41 -12.23 11.33
N THR A 81 -63.46 -12.91 10.18
CA THR A 81 -62.26 -13.46 9.52
C THR A 81 -61.30 -12.36 9.11
N ALA A 82 -61.79 -11.29 8.49
CA ALA A 82 -60.98 -10.13 8.07
C ALA A 82 -60.33 -9.43 9.28
N ALA A 83 -61.05 -9.24 10.37
CA ALA A 83 -60.54 -8.64 11.59
C ALA A 83 -59.34 -9.45 12.14
N LEU A 84 -59.42 -10.80 12.10
CA LEU A 84 -58.31 -11.68 12.49
C LEU A 84 -57.11 -11.63 11.52
N ILE A 85 -57.37 -11.47 10.21
CA ILE A 85 -56.31 -11.27 9.20
C ILE A 85 -55.55 -9.94 9.45
N TYR A 86 -56.27 -8.83 9.60
CA TYR A 86 -55.69 -7.49 9.80
C TYR A 86 -55.04 -7.31 11.17
N SER A 87 -55.40 -8.10 12.18
CA SER A 87 -54.72 -8.12 13.48
C SER A 87 -53.27 -8.63 13.40
N ARG A 88 -52.87 -9.23 12.29
CA ARG A 88 -51.53 -9.83 12.09
C ARG A 88 -50.70 -8.98 11.15
N ASP A 89 -49.55 -8.48 11.62
CA ASP A 89 -48.67 -7.60 10.85
C ASP A 89 -48.25 -8.14 9.48
N LYS A 90 -48.10 -9.46 9.34
CA LYS A 90 -47.69 -10.09 8.07
C LYS A 90 -48.83 -10.20 7.05
N LEU A 91 -50.09 -10.18 7.50
CA LEU A 91 -51.27 -10.39 6.67
C LEU A 91 -52.07 -9.09 6.39
N LYS A 92 -51.89 -8.06 7.22
CA LYS A 92 -52.68 -6.82 7.17
C LYS A 92 -52.59 -6.04 5.84
N ASN A 93 -51.58 -6.34 5.01
CA ASN A 93 -51.37 -5.69 3.72
C ASN A 93 -52.02 -6.44 2.55
N ILE A 94 -52.65 -7.62 2.80
CA ILE A 94 -53.37 -8.36 1.76
C ILE A 94 -54.75 -7.75 1.59
N PRO A 95 -55.08 -7.22 0.41
CA PRO A 95 -56.42 -6.60 0.18
C PRO A 95 -57.51 -7.65 0.26
N ILE A 96 -58.65 -7.26 0.82
CA ILE A 96 -59.87 -8.09 0.92
C ILE A 96 -61.02 -7.42 0.20
N ILE A 97 -61.63 -8.13 -0.74
CA ILE A 97 -62.91 -7.77 -1.40
C ILE A 97 -64.00 -8.60 -0.80
N PHE A 98 -65.01 -7.98 -0.23
CA PHE A 98 -66.17 -8.69 0.28
C PHE A 98 -67.24 -8.93 -0.81
N LEU A 99 -67.86 -10.10 -0.77
CA LEU A 99 -69.07 -10.41 -1.51
C LEU A 99 -70.26 -10.36 -0.57
N THR A 100 -71.33 -9.61 -0.89
CA THR A 100 -72.48 -9.44 -0.01
C THR A 100 -73.77 -9.44 -0.78
N ALA A 101 -74.82 -10.04 -0.18
CA ALA A 101 -76.17 -10.09 -0.74
C ALA A 101 -77.11 -8.99 -0.22
N MET A 102 -76.66 -8.10 0.69
CA MET A 102 -77.53 -7.18 1.40
C MET A 102 -77.38 -5.71 1.02
N ASP A 103 -78.52 -4.98 1.20
CA ASP A 103 -78.59 -3.54 1.15
C ASP A 103 -77.57 -2.86 2.07
N ILE A 104 -76.93 -1.87 1.49
CA ILE A 104 -75.53 -1.54 1.70
C ILE A 104 -75.31 -0.58 2.87
N GLU A 105 -76.35 0.21 3.28
CA GLU A 105 -76.11 1.39 4.12
C GLU A 105 -75.64 1.11 5.57
N GLY A 106 -76.00 -0.01 6.18
CA GLY A 106 -75.64 -0.33 7.57
C GLY A 106 -74.33 -1.16 7.77
N ASN A 107 -73.96 -1.98 6.77
CA ASN A 107 -72.88 -2.94 6.88
C ASN A 107 -71.59 -2.52 6.19
N ILE A 108 -71.65 -1.56 5.26
CA ILE A 108 -70.47 -0.97 4.61
C ILE A 108 -69.52 -0.33 5.65
N TYR A 109 -70.07 0.41 6.59
CA TYR A 109 -69.31 1.05 7.64
C TYR A 109 -68.54 0.05 8.52
N LYS A 110 -69.13 -1.08 8.83
CA LYS A 110 -68.47 -2.19 9.56
C LYS A 110 -67.37 -2.88 8.74
N GLY A 111 -67.56 -3.02 7.42
CA GLY A 111 -66.56 -3.56 6.49
C GLY A 111 -65.32 -2.69 6.39
N TYR A 112 -65.50 -1.37 6.22
CA TYR A 112 -64.36 -0.42 6.20
C TYR A 112 -63.66 -0.35 7.56
N GLN A 113 -64.42 -0.39 8.67
CA GLN A 113 -63.79 -0.45 10.01
C GLN A 113 -63.00 -1.76 10.23
N ALA A 114 -63.38 -2.86 9.58
CA ALA A 114 -62.66 -4.15 9.61
C ALA A 114 -61.46 -4.13 8.65
N GLY A 115 -61.17 -3.03 7.91
CA GLY A 115 -60.03 -2.92 7.03
C GLY A 115 -60.24 -3.39 5.60
N ALA A 116 -61.47 -3.71 5.20
CA ALA A 116 -61.76 -4.08 3.81
C ALA A 116 -61.50 -2.94 2.85
N ILE A 117 -60.96 -3.27 1.68
CA ILE A 117 -60.63 -2.27 0.66
C ILE A 117 -61.84 -2.02 -0.23
N ASP A 118 -62.68 -3.06 -0.47
CA ASP A 118 -63.81 -2.94 -1.37
C ASP A 118 -64.87 -4.04 -1.14
N TYR A 119 -66.02 -3.89 -1.78
CA TYR A 119 -67.11 -4.89 -1.78
C TYR A 119 -67.77 -5.03 -3.15
N ILE A 120 -68.41 -6.16 -3.40
CA ILE A 120 -69.19 -6.46 -4.60
C ILE A 120 -70.52 -7.10 -4.15
N SER A 121 -71.63 -6.51 -4.66
CA SER A 121 -72.97 -7.05 -4.42
C SER A 121 -73.22 -8.32 -5.19
N LYS A 122 -73.89 -9.30 -4.54
CA LYS A 122 -74.50 -10.47 -5.21
C LYS A 122 -75.84 -10.08 -5.82
N PRO A 123 -76.18 -10.46 -7.08
CA PRO A 123 -75.42 -11.34 -7.96
C PRO A 123 -74.17 -10.66 -8.54
N VAL A 124 -73.05 -11.41 -8.55
CA VAL A 124 -71.74 -10.94 -9.01
C VAL A 124 -71.77 -10.66 -10.51
N ILE A 125 -71.44 -9.43 -10.91
CA ILE A 125 -71.29 -9.09 -12.33
C ILE A 125 -69.85 -9.45 -12.75
N PRO A 126 -69.67 -10.41 -13.71
CA PRO A 126 -68.36 -10.92 -14.06
C PRO A 126 -67.30 -9.83 -14.45
N GLU A 127 -67.73 -8.87 -15.28
CA GLU A 127 -66.84 -7.78 -15.76
C GLU A 127 -66.36 -6.88 -14.63
N LEU A 128 -67.28 -6.55 -13.68
CA LEU A 128 -66.92 -5.74 -12.51
C LEU A 128 -65.96 -6.47 -11.58
N LEU A 129 -66.17 -7.76 -11.35
CA LEU A 129 -65.27 -8.61 -10.55
C LEU A 129 -63.89 -8.62 -11.17
N LYS A 130 -63.74 -8.92 -12.47
CA LYS A 130 -62.48 -8.96 -13.18
C LYS A 130 -61.71 -7.64 -13.08
N VAL A 131 -62.35 -6.50 -13.30
CA VAL A 131 -61.77 -5.17 -13.22
C VAL A 131 -61.24 -4.89 -11.80
N LYS A 132 -62.02 -5.18 -10.76
CA LYS A 132 -61.63 -4.95 -9.37
C LYS A 132 -60.47 -5.89 -8.95
N VAL A 133 -60.57 -7.15 -9.26
CA VAL A 133 -59.54 -8.12 -8.96
C VAL A 133 -58.21 -7.75 -9.59
N ARG A 134 -58.19 -7.37 -10.88
CA ARG A 134 -56.99 -6.92 -11.59
C ARG A 134 -56.38 -5.68 -10.91
N ALA A 135 -57.17 -4.66 -10.63
CA ALA A 135 -56.69 -3.45 -10.01
C ALA A 135 -56.06 -3.68 -8.62
N PHE A 136 -56.67 -4.52 -7.79
CA PHE A 136 -56.15 -4.81 -6.44
C PHE A 136 -54.94 -5.72 -6.45
N VAL A 137 -54.86 -6.70 -7.35
CA VAL A 137 -53.68 -7.54 -7.54
C VAL A 137 -52.49 -6.71 -8.00
N GLU A 138 -52.66 -5.83 -9.01
CA GLU A 138 -51.60 -4.93 -9.48
C GLU A 138 -51.12 -3.98 -8.38
N LEU A 139 -52.07 -3.41 -7.60
CA LEU A 139 -51.73 -2.52 -6.48
C LEU A 139 -50.95 -3.28 -5.39
N SER A 140 -51.36 -4.48 -5.06
CA SER A 140 -50.67 -5.35 -4.10
C SER A 140 -49.25 -5.64 -4.53
N GLU A 141 -49.04 -6.00 -5.79
CA GLU A 141 -47.67 -6.29 -6.31
C GLU A 141 -46.79 -5.03 -6.32
N LYS A 142 -47.31 -3.89 -6.79
CA LYS A 142 -46.55 -2.63 -6.73
C LYS A 142 -46.13 -2.24 -5.30
N ASN A 143 -47.06 -2.41 -4.35
CA ASN A 143 -46.75 -2.12 -2.95
C ASN A 143 -45.66 -3.03 -2.39
N ARG A 144 -45.69 -4.33 -2.75
CA ARG A 144 -44.61 -5.30 -2.39
C ARG A 144 -43.29 -4.92 -3.01
N GLU A 145 -43.30 -4.51 -4.27
CA GLU A 145 -42.10 -4.06 -4.96
C GLU A 145 -41.49 -2.83 -4.30
N LEU A 146 -42.29 -1.83 -3.97
CA LEU A 146 -41.86 -0.63 -3.25
C LEU A 146 -41.19 -0.97 -1.90
N VAL A 147 -41.78 -1.86 -1.13
CA VAL A 147 -41.21 -2.31 0.15
C VAL A 147 -39.88 -3.04 -0.05
N ARG A 148 -39.75 -3.84 -1.11
CA ARG A 148 -38.47 -4.49 -1.46
C ARG A 148 -37.40 -3.46 -1.86
N GLN A 149 -37.78 -2.49 -2.68
CA GLN A 149 -36.86 -1.40 -3.11
C GLN A 149 -36.41 -0.55 -1.92
N GLU A 150 -37.32 -0.18 -1.02
CA GLU A 150 -37.00 0.57 0.18
C GLU A 150 -35.98 -0.18 1.06
N LYS A 151 -36.17 -1.48 1.28
CA LYS A 151 -35.21 -2.30 2.04
C LYS A 151 -33.82 -2.34 1.37
N ARG A 152 -33.78 -2.50 0.04
CA ARG A 152 -32.51 -2.49 -0.72
C ARG A 152 -31.82 -1.15 -0.61
N LEU A 153 -32.57 -0.06 -0.76
CA LEU A 153 -32.03 1.29 -0.69
C LEU A 153 -31.48 1.61 0.71
N ARG A 154 -32.19 1.23 1.77
CA ARG A 154 -31.71 1.40 3.15
C ARG A 154 -30.42 0.63 3.40
N ALA A 155 -30.32 -0.61 2.90
CA ALA A 155 -29.09 -1.41 3.03
C ALA A 155 -27.91 -0.80 2.26
N ALA A 156 -28.15 -0.30 1.04
CA ALA A 156 -27.13 0.36 0.23
C ALA A 156 -26.64 1.68 0.88
N ASN A 157 -27.57 2.50 1.40
CA ASN A 157 -27.20 3.72 2.09
C ASN A 157 -26.34 3.46 3.33
N LYS A 158 -26.71 2.46 4.14
CA LYS A 158 -25.90 2.09 5.32
C LYS A 158 -24.48 1.64 4.94
N LYS A 159 -24.35 0.91 3.83
CA LYS A 159 -23.03 0.50 3.31
C LYS A 159 -22.20 1.73 2.87
N LEU A 160 -22.83 2.64 2.12
CA LEU A 160 -22.16 3.86 1.66
C LEU A 160 -21.71 4.76 2.82
N GLU A 161 -22.54 4.93 3.85
CA GLU A 161 -22.18 5.69 5.06
C GLU A 161 -20.94 5.11 5.75
N TRP A 162 -20.86 3.78 5.83
CA TRP A 162 -19.69 3.11 6.39
C TRP A 162 -18.43 3.34 5.52
N GLU A 163 -18.53 3.16 4.20
CA GLU A 163 -17.42 3.40 3.26
C GLU A 163 -16.92 4.85 3.30
N ILE A 164 -17.85 5.83 3.38
CA ILE A 164 -17.49 7.25 3.52
C ILE A 164 -16.72 7.51 4.83
N SER A 165 -17.16 6.90 5.93
CA SER A 165 -16.50 7.04 7.23
C SER A 165 -15.08 6.47 7.21
N GLU A 166 -14.90 5.28 6.62
CA GLU A 166 -13.59 4.65 6.48
C GLU A 166 -12.65 5.48 5.61
N ARG A 167 -13.16 5.97 4.47
CA ARG A 167 -12.39 6.83 3.56
C ARG A 167 -11.92 8.12 4.24
N LYS A 168 -12.81 8.80 4.97
CA LYS A 168 -12.45 10.02 5.73
C LYS A 168 -11.36 9.73 6.77
N SER A 169 -11.45 8.61 7.49
CA SER A 169 -10.42 8.21 8.45
C SER A 169 -9.06 7.97 7.78
N SER A 170 -9.06 7.33 6.60
CA SER A 170 -7.85 7.10 5.81
C SER A 170 -7.25 8.40 5.30
N GLU A 171 -8.07 9.33 4.79
CA GLU A 171 -7.62 10.65 4.32
C GLU A 171 -6.93 11.46 5.43
N ILE A 172 -7.48 11.44 6.65
CA ILE A 172 -6.88 12.11 7.81
C ILE A 172 -5.50 11.51 8.13
N LYS A 173 -5.36 10.18 8.09
CA LYS A 173 -4.08 9.50 8.34
C LYS A 173 -3.03 9.84 7.28
N VAL A 174 -3.43 9.84 6.00
CA VAL A 174 -2.54 10.19 4.88
C VAL A 174 -2.07 11.63 5.01
N LYS A 175 -2.98 12.56 5.35
CA LYS A 175 -2.62 13.98 5.55
C LYS A 175 -1.63 14.14 6.69
N ALA A 176 -1.86 13.53 7.84
CA ALA A 176 -0.95 13.58 8.98
C ALA A 176 0.45 13.02 8.65
N LEU A 177 0.51 11.91 7.89
CA LEU A 177 1.77 11.31 7.45
C LEU A 177 2.53 12.21 6.47
N ASN A 178 1.83 12.87 5.54
CA ASN A 178 2.43 13.81 4.61
C ASN A 178 2.98 15.05 5.33
N ASP A 179 2.28 15.57 6.34
CA ASP A 179 2.73 16.70 7.15
C ASP A 179 3.99 16.34 7.96
N ASP A 180 4.06 15.13 8.53
CA ASP A 180 5.26 14.62 9.22
C ASP A 180 6.44 14.44 8.26
N LEU A 181 6.19 13.88 7.08
CA LEU A 181 7.20 13.72 6.03
C LEU A 181 7.75 15.05 5.56
N ALA A 182 6.89 16.05 5.34
CA ALA A 182 7.31 17.40 4.94
C ALA A 182 8.23 18.04 6.00
N LYS A 183 7.88 17.92 7.29
CA LYS A 183 8.74 18.41 8.38
C LYS A 183 10.09 17.71 8.43
N LYS A 184 10.14 16.39 8.23
CA LYS A 184 11.40 15.65 8.19
C LYS A 184 12.28 16.04 7.01
N LEU A 185 11.69 16.29 5.84
CA LEU A 185 12.41 16.78 4.66
C LEU A 185 13.01 18.17 4.91
N GLU A 186 12.24 19.09 5.51
CA GLU A 186 12.73 20.43 5.88
C GLU A 186 13.90 20.37 6.86
N GLN A 187 13.81 19.50 7.88
CA GLN A 187 14.90 19.28 8.85
C GLN A 187 16.16 18.74 8.16
N LEU A 188 16.04 17.80 7.23
CA LEU A 188 17.18 17.26 6.48
C LEU A 188 17.83 18.32 5.59
N GLN A 189 17.04 19.13 4.88
CA GLN A 189 17.54 20.24 4.04
C GLN A 189 18.25 21.32 4.87
N SER A 190 17.68 21.65 6.05
CA SER A 190 18.31 22.60 6.97
C SER A 190 19.66 22.08 7.48
N LEU A 191 19.77 20.79 7.81
CA LEU A 191 21.02 20.18 8.25
C LEU A 191 22.10 20.20 7.16
N ASP A 192 21.73 19.98 5.89
CA ASP A 192 22.66 20.04 4.76
C ASP A 192 23.17 21.47 4.52
N SER A 193 22.28 22.46 4.56
CA SER A 193 22.65 23.87 4.42
C SER A 193 23.58 24.33 5.54
N PHE A 194 23.31 23.90 6.77
CA PHE A 194 24.12 24.15 7.95
C PHE A 194 25.53 23.55 7.82
N ASN A 195 25.63 22.27 7.41
CA ASN A 195 26.91 21.61 7.20
C ASN A 195 27.76 22.30 6.13
N TYR A 196 27.13 22.79 5.06
CA TYR A 196 27.82 23.55 4.01
C TYR A 196 28.35 24.87 4.53
N SER A 197 27.54 25.67 5.22
CA SER A 197 27.94 26.97 5.76
C SER A 197 29.09 26.83 6.75
N ILE A 198 28.97 25.95 7.74
CA ILE A 198 30.03 25.71 8.73
C ILE A 198 31.33 25.29 8.07
N SER A 199 31.28 24.44 7.07
CA SER A 199 32.49 23.96 6.43
C SER A 199 33.21 25.07 5.66
N HIS A 200 32.45 25.95 5.00
CA HIS A 200 33.02 27.14 4.36
C HIS A 200 33.70 28.08 5.39
N ASP A 201 33.00 28.30 6.52
CA ASP A 201 33.47 29.22 7.56
C ASP A 201 34.67 28.64 8.35
N LEU A 202 34.83 27.33 8.39
CA LEU A 202 36.01 26.65 8.96
C LEU A 202 37.20 26.62 7.97
N MET A 203 36.93 26.48 6.65
CA MET A 203 38.00 26.44 5.66
C MET A 203 38.72 27.82 5.51
N SER A 204 38.00 28.94 5.67
CA SER A 204 38.58 30.29 5.54
C SER A 204 39.73 30.57 6.51
N PRO A 205 39.58 30.35 7.85
CA PRO A 205 40.68 30.57 8.80
C PRO A 205 41.82 29.56 8.60
N LEU A 206 41.54 28.32 8.22
CA LEU A 206 42.59 27.33 7.92
C LEU A 206 43.45 27.72 6.73
N ASN A 207 42.84 28.21 5.65
CA ASN A 207 43.56 28.74 4.50
C ASN A 207 44.43 29.96 4.89
N SER A 208 43.93 30.82 5.78
CA SER A 208 44.70 31.95 6.30
C SER A 208 45.94 31.50 7.09
N ILE A 209 45.79 30.49 7.97
CA ILE A 209 46.93 29.95 8.74
C ILE A 209 47.95 29.31 7.78
N THR A 210 47.51 28.54 6.77
CA THR A 210 48.39 27.97 5.75
C THR A 210 49.15 29.05 5.01
N GLY A 211 48.45 30.11 4.57
CA GLY A 211 49.06 31.23 3.86
C GLY A 211 50.09 31.99 4.72
N LEU A 212 49.76 32.32 5.96
CA LEU A 212 50.65 33.06 6.86
C LEU A 212 51.87 32.21 7.25
N THR A 213 51.71 30.92 7.55
CA THR A 213 52.84 30.03 7.85
C THR A 213 53.75 29.84 6.64
N GLY A 214 53.19 29.70 5.43
CA GLY A 214 53.99 29.63 4.19
C GLY A 214 54.75 30.90 3.90
N LEU A 215 54.13 32.10 4.12
CA LEU A 215 54.80 33.38 4.01
C LEU A 215 55.95 33.52 5.01
N LEU A 216 55.75 33.13 6.26
CA LEU A 216 56.80 33.13 7.29
C LEU A 216 58.02 32.31 6.88
N GLN A 217 57.80 31.07 6.39
CA GLN A 217 58.87 30.20 5.92
C GLN A 217 59.63 30.79 4.70
N THR A 218 58.90 31.47 3.80
CA THR A 218 59.46 32.03 2.57
C THR A 218 60.21 33.35 2.80
N MET A 219 59.68 34.24 3.68
CA MET A 219 60.22 35.57 3.92
C MET A 219 61.38 35.58 4.92
N TYR A 220 61.40 34.63 5.84
CA TYR A 220 62.40 34.62 6.93
C TYR A 220 63.09 33.25 7.10
N PRO A 221 63.59 32.60 6.05
CA PRO A 221 64.15 31.23 6.12
C PRO A 221 65.30 31.11 7.08
N GLU A 222 66.12 32.16 7.19
CA GLU A 222 67.30 32.20 8.07
C GLU A 222 66.98 32.41 9.55
N LYS A 223 65.74 32.75 9.92
CA LYS A 223 65.29 32.93 11.31
C LYS A 223 64.67 31.67 11.90
N PHE A 224 64.52 30.64 11.11
CA PHE A 224 64.00 29.34 11.54
C PHE A 224 65.12 28.38 11.82
N ASP A 225 65.43 28.17 13.09
CA ASP A 225 66.24 27.02 13.48
C ASP A 225 65.46 25.73 13.28
N LYS A 226 66.15 24.59 13.50
CA LYS A 226 65.58 23.28 13.28
C LYS A 226 64.32 23.04 14.14
N GLU A 227 64.34 23.54 15.38
CA GLU A 227 63.24 23.35 16.35
C GLU A 227 62.00 24.16 15.93
N VAL A 228 62.17 25.41 15.52
CA VAL A 228 61.06 26.24 15.01
C VAL A 228 60.51 25.69 13.71
N LEU A 229 61.33 25.16 12.82
CA LEU A 229 60.91 24.53 11.58
C LEU A 229 60.06 23.28 11.85
N GLU A 230 60.45 22.46 12.82
CA GLU A 230 59.65 21.30 13.25
C GLU A 230 58.26 21.73 13.78
N ILE A 231 58.19 22.77 14.61
CA ILE A 231 56.92 23.31 15.13
C ILE A 231 56.03 23.81 13.98
N VAL A 232 56.57 24.60 13.05
CA VAL A 232 55.80 25.10 11.91
C VAL A 232 55.30 23.94 11.02
N ASN A 233 56.13 22.93 10.79
CA ASN A 233 55.67 21.76 10.04
C ASN A 233 54.58 20.99 10.77
N HIS A 234 54.63 20.92 12.09
CA HIS A 234 53.54 20.34 12.89
C HIS A 234 52.23 21.13 12.79
N ILE A 235 52.30 22.46 12.81
CA ILE A 235 51.14 23.35 12.59
C ILE A 235 50.55 23.09 11.21
N MET A 236 51.39 23.16 10.16
CA MET A 236 50.96 22.90 8.77
C MET A 236 50.30 21.55 8.61
N GLY A 237 50.91 20.49 9.14
CA GLY A 237 50.35 19.14 9.11
C GLY A 237 49.01 19.05 9.84
N SER A 238 48.80 19.82 10.93
CA SER A 238 47.52 19.86 11.64
C SER A 238 46.44 20.60 10.85
N VAL A 239 46.78 21.70 10.20
CA VAL A 239 45.89 22.46 9.32
C VAL A 239 45.46 21.64 8.11
N ASP A 240 46.40 20.93 7.47
CA ASP A 240 46.08 20.04 6.35
C ASP A 240 45.14 18.92 6.74
N ARG A 241 45.37 18.33 7.93
CA ARG A 241 44.45 17.32 8.48
C ARG A 241 43.04 17.85 8.71
N MET A 242 42.91 19.05 9.32
CA MET A 242 41.60 19.68 9.53
C MET A 242 40.91 20.03 8.21
N SER A 243 41.64 20.56 7.23
CA SER A 243 41.15 20.86 5.89
C SER A 243 40.62 19.60 5.19
N LYS A 244 41.33 18.46 5.33
CA LYS A 244 40.91 17.18 4.78
C LYS A 244 39.66 16.65 5.46
N LEU A 245 39.59 16.71 6.81
CA LEU A 245 38.39 16.29 7.57
C LEU A 245 37.14 17.06 7.15
N ILE A 246 37.25 18.39 6.99
CA ILE A 246 36.15 19.25 6.56
C ILE A 246 35.72 18.92 5.13
N LYS A 247 36.64 18.73 4.20
CA LYS A 247 36.33 18.33 2.82
C LYS A 247 35.64 16.95 2.76
N ASP A 248 36.15 16.00 3.52
CA ASP A 248 35.56 14.64 3.58
C ASP A 248 34.15 14.67 4.18
N LEU A 249 33.90 15.52 5.21
CA LEU A 249 32.60 15.71 5.81
C LEU A 249 31.60 16.36 4.83
N LEU A 250 32.04 17.39 4.08
CA LEU A 250 31.23 18.00 3.04
C LEU A 250 30.86 17.03 1.94
N THR A 251 31.80 16.22 1.50
CA THR A 251 31.58 15.19 0.48
C THR A 251 30.57 14.16 0.98
N PHE A 252 30.71 13.72 2.22
CA PHE A 252 29.77 12.81 2.86
C PHE A 252 28.36 13.41 2.93
N SER A 253 28.21 14.69 3.31
CA SER A 253 26.93 15.38 3.39
C SER A 253 26.27 15.50 2.00
N ARG A 254 27.01 15.97 1.00
CA ARG A 254 26.50 16.15 -0.38
C ARG A 254 26.03 14.85 -1.01
N GLN A 255 26.72 13.76 -0.77
CA GLN A 255 26.36 12.44 -1.30
C GLN A 255 25.03 11.91 -0.73
N ALA A 256 24.53 12.50 0.37
CA ALA A 256 23.23 12.13 0.92
C ALA A 256 22.09 12.40 -0.05
N ASN A 257 22.15 13.53 -0.76
CA ASN A 257 21.04 14.10 -1.52
C ASN A 257 21.28 14.17 -3.04
N ALA A 258 22.50 13.79 -3.54
CA ALA A 258 22.78 13.78 -4.96
C ALA A 258 21.90 12.77 -5.70
N GLU A 259 21.34 13.11 -6.86
CA GLU A 259 20.68 12.14 -7.73
C GLU A 259 21.69 11.12 -8.23
N ILE A 260 21.32 9.82 -8.20
CA ILE A 260 22.17 8.73 -8.69
C ILE A 260 21.91 8.54 -10.18
N SER A 261 22.94 8.70 -11.00
CA SER A 261 22.89 8.41 -12.43
C SER A 261 23.58 7.08 -12.73
N LYS A 262 22.83 5.99 -12.68
CA LYS A 262 23.38 4.64 -12.92
C LYS A 262 23.54 4.37 -14.43
N THR A 263 24.70 3.86 -14.81
CA THR A 263 25.04 3.42 -16.17
C THR A 263 25.78 2.07 -16.12
N ASP A 264 25.90 1.38 -17.26
CA ASP A 264 26.71 0.18 -17.37
C ASP A 264 28.19 0.56 -17.40
N VAL A 265 28.95 0.20 -16.37
CA VAL A 265 30.34 0.62 -16.15
C VAL A 265 31.27 -0.56 -16.14
N SER A 266 32.37 -0.48 -16.91
CA SER A 266 33.44 -1.47 -16.87
C SER A 266 34.30 -1.27 -15.63
N MET A 267 34.21 -2.19 -14.66
CA MET A 267 35.02 -2.11 -13.44
C MET A 267 36.51 -2.31 -13.69
N ASN A 268 36.88 -3.04 -14.71
CA ASN A 268 38.29 -3.18 -15.11
C ASN A 268 38.92 -1.83 -15.52
N VAL A 269 38.18 -1.01 -16.27
CA VAL A 269 38.63 0.32 -16.70
C VAL A 269 38.70 1.25 -15.50
N MET A 270 37.65 1.30 -14.70
CA MET A 270 37.57 2.17 -13.52
C MET A 270 38.68 1.87 -12.51
N VAL A 271 38.94 0.62 -12.18
CA VAL A 271 40.01 0.24 -11.22
C VAL A 271 41.41 0.61 -11.77
N LYS A 272 41.62 0.48 -13.08
CA LYS A 272 42.88 0.92 -13.69
C LYS A 272 43.09 2.43 -13.57
N GLU A 273 42.07 3.24 -13.88
CA GLU A 273 42.11 4.70 -13.71
C GLU A 273 42.38 5.08 -12.25
N VAL A 274 41.70 4.43 -11.29
CA VAL A 274 41.90 4.67 -9.86
C VAL A 274 43.32 4.33 -9.44
N MET A 275 43.88 3.22 -9.95
CA MET A 275 45.28 2.83 -9.67
C MET A 275 46.27 3.85 -10.22
N GLU A 276 46.06 4.36 -11.43
CA GLU A 276 46.92 5.41 -12.00
C GLU A 276 46.90 6.66 -11.13
N GLU A 277 45.70 7.14 -10.69
CA GLU A 277 45.59 8.30 -9.80
C GLU A 277 46.23 8.10 -8.43
N ILE A 278 46.08 6.89 -7.83
CA ILE A 278 46.71 6.56 -6.54
C ILE A 278 48.25 6.53 -6.70
N SER A 279 48.79 6.00 -7.79
CA SER A 279 50.23 5.90 -8.02
C SER A 279 50.94 7.26 -8.12
N LEU A 280 50.22 8.32 -8.50
CA LEU A 280 50.74 9.70 -8.53
C LEU A 280 50.86 10.33 -7.14
N THR A 281 50.10 9.85 -6.17
CA THR A 281 49.97 10.48 -4.83
C THR A 281 50.54 9.65 -3.69
N MET A 282 50.73 8.34 -3.90
CA MET A 282 51.19 7.38 -2.87
C MET A 282 52.34 6.52 -3.44
N PRO A 283 53.37 6.17 -2.62
CA PRO A 283 54.40 5.24 -3.03
C PRO A 283 53.80 3.82 -3.15
N VAL A 284 53.54 3.40 -4.38
CA VAL A 284 52.98 2.09 -4.74
C VAL A 284 54.09 1.12 -5.15
N ALA A 285 55.30 1.64 -5.35
CA ALA A 285 56.43 0.89 -5.96
C ALA A 285 56.84 -0.41 -5.27
N ASP A 286 56.54 -0.52 -3.97
CA ASP A 286 56.96 -1.68 -3.17
C ASP A 286 55.82 -2.70 -2.95
N ALA A 287 54.61 -2.44 -3.43
CA ALA A 287 53.45 -3.30 -3.20
C ALA A 287 53.17 -4.21 -4.41
N GLN A 288 53.03 -5.51 -4.17
CA GLN A 288 52.52 -6.44 -5.17
C GLN A 288 50.99 -6.25 -5.31
N ILE A 289 50.57 -5.67 -6.43
CA ILE A 289 49.14 -5.46 -6.71
C ILE A 289 48.66 -6.45 -7.76
N VAL A 290 47.66 -7.26 -7.39
CA VAL A 290 47.07 -8.26 -8.26
C VAL A 290 45.62 -7.84 -8.55
N ILE A 291 45.34 -7.60 -9.82
CA ILE A 291 43.97 -7.22 -10.27
C ILE A 291 43.46 -8.39 -11.11
N HIS A 292 42.38 -9.02 -10.63
CA HIS A 292 41.64 -10.06 -11.35
C HIS A 292 40.65 -9.44 -12.32
N ASN A 293 39.99 -10.28 -13.14
CA ASN A 293 38.94 -9.82 -14.01
C ASN A 293 37.74 -9.31 -13.18
N LEU A 294 37.28 -8.11 -13.48
CA LEU A 294 36.18 -7.43 -12.80
C LEU A 294 35.00 -7.30 -13.75
N PRO A 295 33.90 -8.05 -13.54
CA PRO A 295 32.68 -7.88 -14.32
C PRO A 295 32.14 -6.44 -14.27
N SER A 296 31.43 -6.02 -15.33
CA SER A 296 30.75 -4.71 -15.37
C SER A 296 29.59 -4.66 -14.38
N ALA A 297 29.28 -3.44 -13.90
CA ALA A 297 28.14 -3.21 -13.01
C ALA A 297 27.30 -2.01 -13.43
N TYR A 298 26.03 -2.01 -13.05
CA TYR A 298 25.11 -0.91 -13.26
C TYR A 298 25.15 0.06 -12.07
N CYS A 299 25.88 1.18 -12.22
CA CYS A 299 26.19 2.06 -11.11
C CYS A 299 26.46 3.52 -11.54
N ASP A 300 26.55 4.42 -10.57
CA ASP A 300 27.07 5.78 -10.78
C ASP A 300 28.59 5.77 -10.81
N VAL A 301 29.15 6.25 -11.92
CA VAL A 301 30.60 6.25 -12.20
C VAL A 301 31.39 6.97 -11.11
N ASN A 302 30.99 8.19 -10.74
CA ASN A 302 31.72 9.04 -9.81
C ASN A 302 31.69 8.47 -8.38
N MET A 303 30.53 7.96 -7.98
CA MET A 303 30.37 7.36 -6.66
C MET A 303 31.17 6.06 -6.54
N LEU A 304 31.11 5.17 -7.53
CA LEU A 304 31.88 3.94 -7.49
C LEU A 304 33.39 4.14 -7.63
N LYS A 305 33.82 5.14 -8.40
CA LYS A 305 35.23 5.54 -8.43
C LYS A 305 35.73 5.90 -7.03
N GLN A 306 34.91 6.61 -6.25
CA GLN A 306 35.25 6.95 -4.86
C GLN A 306 35.29 5.73 -3.93
N VAL A 307 34.40 4.74 -4.12
CA VAL A 307 34.44 3.45 -3.39
C VAL A 307 35.80 2.77 -3.61
N TRP A 308 36.19 2.57 -4.87
CA TRP A 308 37.45 1.95 -5.23
C TRP A 308 38.66 2.73 -4.70
N THR A 309 38.65 4.06 -4.85
CA THR A 309 39.72 4.93 -4.34
C THR A 309 39.90 4.76 -2.82
N ASN A 310 38.80 4.74 -2.05
CA ASN A 310 38.88 4.58 -0.60
C ASN A 310 39.38 3.20 -0.19
N LEU A 311 38.84 2.13 -0.80
CA LEU A 311 39.19 0.77 -0.44
C LEU A 311 40.67 0.45 -0.84
N ILE A 312 41.06 0.79 -2.06
CA ILE A 312 42.40 0.53 -2.58
C ILE A 312 43.44 1.35 -1.84
N SER A 313 43.21 2.65 -1.63
CA SER A 313 44.14 3.49 -0.88
C SER A 313 44.30 3.04 0.58
N ASN A 314 43.26 2.53 1.21
CA ASN A 314 43.32 1.93 2.54
C ASN A 314 44.18 0.63 2.51
N ALA A 315 43.94 -0.27 1.57
CA ALA A 315 44.69 -1.51 1.43
C ALA A 315 46.18 -1.24 1.25
N ILE A 316 46.59 -0.32 0.36
CA ILE A 316 47.98 0.07 0.16
C ILE A 316 48.56 0.66 1.44
N LYS A 317 47.86 1.64 2.06
CA LYS A 317 48.31 2.34 3.27
C LYS A 317 48.56 1.38 4.43
N TYR A 318 47.65 0.46 4.70
CA TYR A 318 47.76 -0.46 5.84
C TYR A 318 48.76 -1.60 5.61
N SER A 319 49.11 -1.92 4.34
CA SER A 319 50.14 -2.92 4.01
C SER A 319 51.56 -2.35 3.93
N GLN A 320 51.76 -1.01 3.83
CA GLN A 320 53.10 -0.38 3.66
C GLN A 320 54.15 -0.79 4.67
N LYS A 321 53.77 -1.17 5.90
CA LYS A 321 54.74 -1.59 6.95
C LYS A 321 55.13 -3.06 6.85
N LYS A 322 54.62 -3.82 5.90
CA LYS A 322 54.94 -5.22 5.67
C LYS A 322 56.21 -5.33 4.84
N PRO A 323 57.06 -6.38 5.04
CA PRO A 323 58.23 -6.63 4.21
C PRO A 323 57.85 -6.86 2.73
N GLU A 324 56.73 -7.52 2.49
CA GLU A 324 56.17 -7.78 1.16
C GLU A 324 54.69 -7.33 1.12
N PRO A 325 54.42 -6.04 0.87
CA PRO A 325 53.05 -5.54 0.81
C PRO A 325 52.31 -6.18 -0.37
N LYS A 326 51.11 -6.69 -0.11
CA LYS A 326 50.27 -7.33 -1.14
C LYS A 326 48.87 -6.80 -1.06
N VAL A 327 48.33 -6.42 -2.23
CA VAL A 327 46.93 -6.01 -2.40
C VAL A 327 46.32 -6.82 -3.54
N GLU A 328 45.15 -7.40 -3.31
CA GLU A 328 44.43 -8.19 -4.29
C GLU A 328 43.03 -7.61 -4.51
N ILE A 329 42.68 -7.35 -5.78
CA ILE A 329 41.43 -6.73 -6.19
C ILE A 329 40.73 -7.69 -7.15
N GLY A 330 39.45 -8.00 -6.91
CA GLY A 330 38.73 -8.94 -7.74
C GLY A 330 37.24 -8.96 -7.53
N ALA A 331 36.61 -9.95 -8.15
CA ALA A 331 35.22 -10.28 -7.96
C ALA A 331 35.04 -11.79 -7.96
N VAL A 332 34.08 -12.25 -7.18
CA VAL A 332 33.65 -13.66 -7.11
C VAL A 332 32.12 -13.72 -7.20
N GLU A 333 31.62 -14.82 -7.71
CA GLU A 333 30.20 -15.11 -7.65
C GLU A 333 29.91 -15.94 -6.41
N ASP A 334 29.11 -15.40 -5.49
CA ASP A 334 28.72 -16.11 -4.28
C ASP A 334 27.19 -16.17 -4.21
N SER A 335 26.67 -17.40 -4.18
CA SER A 335 25.22 -17.65 -4.09
C SER A 335 24.38 -16.96 -5.16
N GLY A 336 24.93 -16.71 -6.36
CA GLY A 336 24.28 -16.03 -7.47
C GLY A 336 24.35 -14.50 -7.41
N GLU A 337 25.04 -13.94 -6.42
CA GLU A 337 25.37 -12.51 -6.34
C GLU A 337 26.83 -12.25 -6.73
N LEU A 338 27.08 -11.17 -7.47
CA LEU A 338 28.43 -10.72 -7.81
C LEU A 338 28.98 -9.91 -6.65
N VAL A 339 30.07 -10.39 -6.05
CA VAL A 339 30.76 -9.78 -4.90
C VAL A 339 32.10 -9.27 -5.35
N TYR A 340 32.32 -7.98 -5.25
CA TYR A 340 33.64 -7.34 -5.45
C TYR A 340 34.42 -7.33 -4.15
N PHE A 341 35.75 -7.45 -4.25
CA PHE A 341 36.60 -7.44 -3.07
C PHE A 341 37.90 -6.66 -3.26
N VAL A 342 38.43 -6.17 -2.15
CA VAL A 342 39.77 -5.64 -1.99
C VAL A 342 40.36 -6.29 -0.75
N LYS A 343 41.49 -7.03 -0.92
CA LYS A 343 42.20 -7.75 0.15
C LYS A 343 43.58 -7.17 0.32
N ASP A 344 44.01 -7.05 1.56
CA ASP A 344 45.37 -6.65 1.91
C ASP A 344 46.03 -7.59 2.94
N ASN A 345 47.31 -7.69 2.96
CA ASN A 345 48.08 -8.43 3.96
C ASN A 345 48.63 -7.51 5.09
N GLY A 346 47.99 -6.36 5.30
CA GLY A 346 48.48 -5.30 6.16
C GLY A 346 48.33 -5.53 7.66
N ALA A 347 48.14 -4.45 8.40
CA ALA A 347 48.04 -4.46 9.86
C ALA A 347 46.84 -5.25 10.39
N GLY A 348 45.73 -5.33 9.61
CA GLY A 348 44.48 -5.90 10.06
C GLY A 348 43.87 -5.16 11.25
N PHE A 349 42.70 -5.59 11.71
CA PHE A 349 42.03 -5.01 12.88
C PHE A 349 41.26 -6.08 13.66
N ASN A 350 40.87 -5.74 14.91
CA ASN A 350 40.07 -6.62 15.76
C ASN A 350 38.62 -6.58 15.38
N MET A 351 38.03 -7.70 14.99
CA MET A 351 36.60 -7.85 14.63
C MET A 351 35.62 -7.48 15.78
N ALA A 352 36.08 -7.45 17.04
CA ALA A 352 35.27 -6.93 18.13
C ALA A 352 34.87 -5.44 17.96
N HIS A 353 35.59 -4.70 17.11
CA HIS A 353 35.33 -3.31 16.77
C HIS A 353 34.60 -3.13 15.44
N TYR A 354 34.13 -4.19 14.83
CA TYR A 354 33.45 -4.19 13.51
C TYR A 354 32.31 -3.17 13.43
N ASN A 355 31.47 -3.07 14.47
CA ASN A 355 30.34 -2.15 14.51
C ASN A 355 30.74 -0.65 14.38
N LYS A 356 32.01 -0.32 14.69
CA LYS A 356 32.56 1.02 14.60
C LYS A 356 33.27 1.29 13.26
N LEU A 357 33.54 0.26 12.46
CA LEU A 357 34.36 0.34 11.25
C LEU A 357 33.81 1.32 10.21
N PHE A 358 32.51 1.36 10.04
CA PHE A 358 31.81 2.19 9.09
C PHE A 358 31.19 3.47 9.70
N SER A 359 31.53 3.77 10.96
CA SER A 359 31.03 4.99 11.64
C SER A 359 31.93 6.18 11.33
N ILE A 360 31.35 7.39 11.26
CA ILE A 360 32.06 8.64 10.98
C ILE A 360 33.04 8.94 12.12
N PHE A 361 34.27 9.41 11.80
CA PHE A 361 35.32 9.77 12.73
C PHE A 361 35.85 8.59 13.58
N GLN A 362 35.51 7.36 13.29
CA GLN A 362 36.05 6.18 13.97
C GLN A 362 37.32 5.70 13.28
N ARG A 363 38.33 5.43 14.06
CA ARG A 363 39.63 4.90 13.64
C ARG A 363 39.97 3.71 14.52
N LEU A 364 40.42 2.59 13.92
CA LEU A 364 40.81 1.39 14.65
C LEU A 364 42.30 1.32 14.92
N HIS A 365 43.12 2.16 14.22
CA HIS A 365 44.56 2.34 14.42
C HIS A 365 44.85 3.75 14.92
N SER A 366 45.96 3.90 15.70
CA SER A 366 46.41 5.16 16.24
C SER A 366 46.88 6.13 15.12
N GLU A 367 46.92 7.42 15.42
CA GLU A 367 47.38 8.44 14.48
C GLU A 367 48.88 8.35 14.18
N SER A 368 49.64 7.89 15.17
CA SER A 368 51.10 7.61 15.02
C SER A 368 51.41 6.42 14.11
N GLU A 369 50.43 5.52 13.91
CA GLU A 369 50.62 4.33 13.10
C GLU A 369 50.27 4.56 11.62
N PHE A 370 49.09 5.19 11.37
CA PHE A 370 48.57 5.42 10.01
C PHE A 370 47.76 6.72 9.93
N ASN A 371 48.02 7.53 8.92
CA ASN A 371 47.27 8.79 8.65
C ASN A 371 45.86 8.49 8.11
N GLY A 372 44.86 9.26 8.54
CA GLY A 372 43.49 9.13 7.98
C GLY A 372 42.45 9.91 8.77
N THR A 373 41.32 10.23 8.13
CA THR A 373 40.23 11.04 8.70
C THR A 373 39.15 10.22 9.41
N GLY A 374 39.08 8.91 9.16
CA GLY A 374 38.01 8.05 9.69
C GLY A 374 36.65 8.25 9.02
N ILE A 375 36.60 8.90 7.85
CA ILE A 375 35.35 9.14 7.10
C ILE A 375 35.24 8.23 5.88
N GLY A 376 36.35 7.80 5.29
CA GLY A 376 36.40 7.07 4.03
C GLY A 376 35.50 5.82 3.98
N LEU A 377 35.53 4.96 5.00
CA LEU A 377 34.69 3.76 5.04
C LEU A 377 33.21 4.07 5.28
N ALA A 378 32.89 5.15 6.00
CA ALA A 378 31.50 5.62 6.14
C ALA A 378 30.94 6.10 4.80
N VAL A 379 31.77 6.80 3.98
CA VAL A 379 31.43 7.18 2.61
C VAL A 379 31.19 5.95 1.74
N VAL A 380 32.09 4.96 1.80
CA VAL A 380 31.95 3.69 1.04
C VAL A 380 30.63 3.01 1.38
N LYS A 381 30.35 2.82 2.66
CA LYS A 381 29.08 2.18 3.11
C LYS A 381 27.87 2.93 2.56
N ARG A 382 27.85 4.26 2.66
CA ARG A 382 26.73 5.07 2.18
C ARG A 382 26.53 4.97 0.66
N ILE A 383 27.60 4.98 -0.11
CA ILE A 383 27.54 4.82 -1.57
C ILE A 383 26.97 3.46 -1.94
N ILE A 384 27.46 2.40 -1.31
CA ILE A 384 27.00 1.03 -1.57
C ILE A 384 25.52 0.86 -1.20
N GLU A 385 25.10 1.34 -0.01
CA GLU A 385 23.70 1.33 0.41
C GLU A 385 22.79 2.09 -0.57
N ARG A 386 23.23 3.22 -1.12
CA ARG A 386 22.50 3.96 -2.16
C ARG A 386 22.42 3.25 -3.50
N HIS A 387 23.29 2.29 -3.75
CA HIS A 387 23.22 1.37 -4.90
C HIS A 387 22.47 0.08 -4.58
N ASP A 388 21.73 0.05 -3.46
CA ASP A 388 20.99 -1.12 -2.97
C ASP A 388 21.87 -2.35 -2.75
N GLY A 389 23.17 -2.12 -2.51
CA GLY A 389 24.16 -3.13 -2.25
C GLY A 389 24.46 -3.32 -0.76
N LYS A 390 25.39 -4.23 -0.47
CA LYS A 390 25.89 -4.52 0.88
C LYS A 390 27.40 -4.38 0.90
N ILE A 391 27.96 -3.97 2.06
CA ILE A 391 29.41 -3.96 2.31
C ILE A 391 29.70 -4.64 3.64
N TRP A 392 30.79 -5.43 3.66
CA TRP A 392 31.28 -6.05 4.88
C TRP A 392 32.79 -6.22 4.81
N ALA A 393 33.42 -6.62 5.92
CA ALA A 393 34.84 -6.87 6.00
C ALA A 393 35.14 -8.03 6.93
N GLU A 394 36.24 -8.71 6.64
CA GLU A 394 36.86 -9.73 7.47
C GLU A 394 38.30 -9.33 7.75
N SER A 395 38.78 -9.50 8.98
CA SER A 395 40.13 -9.06 9.32
C SER A 395 40.67 -9.80 10.54
N GLU A 396 41.96 -9.96 10.54
CA GLU A 396 42.72 -10.47 11.68
C GLU A 396 43.96 -9.61 11.91
N ILE A 397 44.23 -9.25 13.17
CA ILE A 397 45.37 -8.42 13.54
C ILE A 397 46.67 -9.05 13.06
N GLY A 398 47.43 -8.30 12.29
CA GLY A 398 48.72 -8.71 11.73
C GLY A 398 48.65 -9.59 10.49
N LYS A 399 47.46 -10.02 10.03
CA LYS A 399 47.28 -10.80 8.80
C LYS A 399 46.72 -10.03 7.64
N GLY A 400 46.03 -8.90 7.91
CA GLY A 400 45.41 -8.03 6.90
C GLY A 400 43.93 -7.93 7.00
N SER A 401 43.29 -7.33 5.98
CA SER A 401 41.85 -7.11 5.91
C SER A 401 41.32 -7.38 4.52
N ASP A 402 40.15 -8.00 4.47
CA ASP A 402 39.38 -8.28 3.26
C ASP A 402 38.08 -7.46 3.30
N PHE A 403 37.90 -6.54 2.35
CA PHE A 403 36.68 -5.78 2.18
C PHE A 403 35.88 -6.30 1.00
N TYR A 404 34.61 -6.51 1.19
CA TYR A 404 33.68 -7.04 0.19
C TYR A 404 32.49 -6.13 0.00
N PHE A 405 31.99 -6.01 -1.23
CA PHE A 405 30.73 -5.31 -1.48
C PHE A 405 29.98 -5.91 -2.67
N THR A 406 28.66 -5.73 -2.66
CA THR A 406 27.75 -6.06 -3.77
C THR A 406 27.08 -4.81 -4.31
N LEU A 407 26.57 -4.89 -5.54
CA LEU A 407 25.74 -3.87 -6.17
C LEU A 407 24.49 -4.56 -6.70
N LYS A 408 23.32 -3.91 -6.61
CA LYS A 408 22.10 -4.47 -7.19
C LYS A 408 22.24 -4.55 -8.71
N PRO A 409 22.02 -5.72 -9.33
CA PRO A 409 22.06 -5.87 -10.77
C PRO A 409 20.96 -5.02 -11.44
N LYS A 410 21.17 -4.68 -12.70
CA LYS A 410 20.17 -4.01 -13.53
C LYS A 410 18.89 -4.84 -13.56
N GLU A 411 17.74 -4.28 -13.16
CA GLU A 411 16.46 -4.95 -13.35
C GLU A 411 16.20 -5.13 -14.85
N VAL A 412 16.23 -6.36 -15.30
CA VAL A 412 15.74 -6.70 -16.65
C VAL A 412 14.23 -6.66 -16.59
N LEU A 413 13.63 -5.58 -17.06
CA LEU A 413 12.19 -5.55 -17.33
C LEU A 413 11.91 -6.67 -18.33
N VAL A 414 11.40 -7.79 -17.84
CA VAL A 414 10.83 -8.82 -18.73
C VAL A 414 9.57 -8.17 -19.30
N PRO A 415 9.49 -7.96 -20.63
CA PRO A 415 8.27 -7.44 -21.22
C PRO A 415 7.17 -8.47 -20.99
N GLY A 416 6.11 -8.06 -20.25
CA GLY A 416 4.91 -8.83 -20.00
C GLY A 416 4.04 -8.97 -21.25
#